data_c9d71bd98923d2a7bd30edd99ace1dfc
#
_entry.id   c9d71bd98923d2a7bd30edd99ace1dfc
#
_cell.length_a   1.000
_cell.length_b   1.000
_cell.length_c   1.000
_cell.angle_alpha   90.00
_cell.angle_beta   90.00
_cell.angle_gamma   90.00
#
_symmetry.space_group_name_H-M   'P 1'
#
loop_
_entity.id
_entity.type
_entity.pdbx_description
1 polymer ?
#
loop_
_entity_poly.entity_id
_entity_poly.type
_entity_poly.pdbx_seq_one_letter_code
_entity_poly.pdbx_strand_id
1 'polypeptide(L)'
;MKRVNAHVSRLLCTSLLSLSFLSFYPSLLVAQPKLQTGGNKMPNEWIDESTGYRIVRLTRRPGNNMSFYFHNNPFVGNKMIFYGTDFLITNKNDSVKQETGNIPASNKQLYSVDLKNLKVEQLTYQSSPMNGEIVAPKGKLVYYQIKDSVFSTNIETKETKLVYVFPADFKANITTVNSDETLLAGAWNSDKEKELFRNNPNKSSYFNLIYEAREPRTLFTVNVKTGELKKLFTDSAWLNHIQFSPTQPEILMFCHEGPWHKVDRIWTININTRQVRLMHKRTMDMEIAGHEWFAADGKTIWFDLQQPRSVTFYVAGVNVQTGEEKKFALKRDEWSIHFNTTPEQKLFAGDGGDPGQVAKAKDGRWIYLFTPEGDGFKSERLVDMKNHNYRLEPNVHFSPDGKWIIFRANFEGHTDVYAVDIRK
;
A
#
# COMPACT_ATOMS: atom_id res chain seq x y z
N MET A 1 47.77 -80.76 40.35
CA MET A 1 49.07 -80.58 39.64
C MET A 1 48.91 -79.49 38.62
N LYS A 2 49.85 -78.57 38.52
CA LYS A 2 50.12 -77.48 37.63
C LYS A 2 49.34 -76.15 37.89
N ARG A 3 50.14 -75.26 38.42
CA ARG A 3 49.93 -73.83 38.59
C ARG A 3 49.90 -73.15 37.19
N VAL A 4 49.04 -72.17 37.01
CA VAL A 4 49.14 -71.18 35.90
C VAL A 4 49.08 -69.79 36.55
N ASN A 5 50.13 -69.02 36.27
CA ASN A 5 50.31 -67.64 36.72
C ASN A 5 49.40 -66.68 36.02
N ALA A 6 48.79 -65.75 36.78
CA ALA A 6 48.08 -64.63 36.22
C ALA A 6 49.02 -63.40 36.15
N HIS A 7 49.21 -62.86 34.93
CA HIS A 7 49.84 -61.55 34.73
C HIS A 7 48.76 -60.47 34.78
N VAL A 8 48.92 -59.53 35.67
CA VAL A 8 48.12 -58.31 35.79
C VAL A 8 48.81 -57.25 34.99
N SER A 9 48.18 -56.86 33.86
CA SER A 9 48.56 -55.69 33.10
C SER A 9 47.76 -54.47 33.59
N ARG A 10 48.47 -53.49 34.16
CA ARG A 10 47.91 -52.18 34.51
C ARG A 10 47.78 -51.31 33.22
N LEU A 11 46.56 -51.00 32.77
CA LEU A 11 46.31 -49.93 31.81
C LEU A 11 46.23 -48.59 32.53
N LEU A 12 47.16 -47.69 32.26
CA LEU A 12 47.05 -46.27 32.61
C LEU A 12 46.08 -45.60 31.66
N CYS A 13 44.90 -45.19 32.14
CA CYS A 13 44.04 -44.28 31.45
C CYS A 13 44.48 -42.83 31.67
N THR A 14 45.12 -42.21 30.69
CA THR A 14 45.38 -40.78 30.67
C THR A 14 44.12 -40.07 30.06
N SER A 15 43.32 -39.46 30.93
CA SER A 15 42.22 -38.60 30.54
C SER A 15 42.76 -37.24 30.11
N LEU A 16 42.74 -36.96 28.79
CA LEU A 16 42.91 -35.61 28.23
C LEU A 16 41.63 -34.81 28.47
N LEU A 17 41.68 -33.89 29.43
CA LEU A 17 40.68 -32.82 29.57
C LEU A 17 40.93 -31.79 28.41
N SER A 18 40.11 -31.84 27.34
CA SER A 18 40.05 -30.77 26.36
C SER A 18 39.24 -29.62 26.94
N LEU A 19 39.90 -28.55 27.40
CA LEU A 19 39.29 -27.28 27.72
C LEU A 19 38.86 -26.61 26.39
N SER A 20 37.57 -26.67 26.04
CA SER A 20 36.99 -25.87 24.99
C SER A 20 36.86 -24.43 25.49
N PHE A 21 37.74 -23.54 25.06
CA PHE A 21 37.56 -22.10 25.20
C PHE A 21 36.41 -21.68 24.31
N LEU A 22 35.21 -21.53 24.85
CA LEU A 22 34.11 -20.76 24.21
C LEU A 22 34.54 -19.30 24.22
N SER A 23 35.06 -18.85 23.09
CA SER A 23 35.29 -17.42 22.82
C SER A 23 33.93 -16.71 22.74
N PHE A 24 33.47 -16.15 23.86
CA PHE A 24 32.42 -15.16 23.86
C PHE A 24 32.97 -13.92 23.13
N TYR A 25 32.67 -13.77 21.83
CA TYR A 25 32.75 -12.48 21.18
C TYR A 25 31.56 -11.66 21.68
N PRO A 26 31.76 -10.60 22.45
CA PRO A 26 30.69 -9.69 22.74
C PRO A 26 30.30 -9.08 21.39
N SER A 27 29.12 -9.40 20.87
CA SER A 27 28.53 -8.62 19.79
C SER A 27 28.38 -7.19 20.30
N LEU A 28 29.26 -6.31 19.87
CA LEU A 28 29.13 -4.87 20.07
C LEU A 28 27.78 -4.49 19.47
N LEU A 29 26.77 -4.32 20.30
CA LEU A 29 25.52 -3.67 19.95
C LEU A 29 25.90 -2.23 19.57
N VAL A 30 26.18 -2.00 18.28
CA VAL A 30 26.35 -0.64 17.76
C VAL A 30 24.99 0.03 17.93
N ALA A 31 24.93 0.97 18.87
CA ALA A 31 23.73 1.77 19.07
C ALA A 31 23.35 2.44 17.73
N GLN A 32 22.08 2.30 17.34
CA GLN A 32 21.62 2.92 16.10
C GLN A 32 21.75 4.45 16.21
N PRO A 33 22.19 5.13 15.14
CA PRO A 33 22.38 6.58 15.19
C PRO A 33 21.01 7.25 15.41
N LYS A 34 21.01 8.27 16.27
CA LYS A 34 19.86 9.15 16.48
C LYS A 34 19.98 10.33 15.53
N LEU A 35 19.09 10.42 14.55
CA LEU A 35 19.20 11.38 13.44
C LEU A 35 17.85 12.05 13.15
N GLN A 36 17.94 13.29 12.68
CA GLN A 36 16.82 13.95 12.02
C GLN A 36 16.53 13.22 10.70
N THR A 37 15.26 12.87 10.48
CA THR A 37 14.84 12.16 9.27
C THR A 37 14.92 13.05 8.03
N GLY A 38 15.68 12.62 7.02
CA GLY A 38 15.83 13.30 5.74
C GLY A 38 16.88 14.42 5.72
N GLY A 39 17.07 15.02 4.56
CA GLY A 39 18.02 16.13 4.32
C GLY A 39 19.42 15.72 3.92
N ASN A 40 19.91 14.54 4.30
CA ASN A 40 21.21 13.97 3.94
C ASN A 40 21.05 12.49 3.58
N LYS A 41 22.16 11.84 3.17
CA LYS A 41 22.14 10.40 2.96
C LYS A 41 21.79 9.67 4.26
N MET A 42 20.64 9.03 4.30
CA MET A 42 20.16 8.30 5.46
C MET A 42 20.78 6.90 5.54
N PRO A 43 21.13 6.41 6.74
CA PRO A 43 21.51 5.01 6.91
C PRO A 43 20.32 4.07 6.64
N ASN A 44 20.60 2.77 6.58
CA ASN A 44 19.53 1.78 6.43
C ASN A 44 18.62 1.66 7.67
N GLU A 45 19.11 2.07 8.83
CA GLU A 45 18.38 2.05 10.10
C GLU A 45 18.84 3.21 10.98
N TRP A 46 17.89 3.89 11.63
CA TRP A 46 18.17 4.98 12.57
C TRP A 46 17.04 5.14 13.58
N ILE A 47 17.31 5.90 14.62
CA ILE A 47 16.29 6.38 15.58
C ILE A 47 15.92 7.80 15.17
N ASP A 48 14.65 8.06 14.94
CA ASP A 48 14.16 9.41 14.69
C ASP A 48 14.44 10.31 15.89
N GLU A 49 15.14 11.43 15.65
CA GLU A 49 15.59 12.33 16.72
C GLU A 49 14.40 12.99 17.44
N SER A 50 13.33 13.29 16.72
CA SER A 50 12.16 14.00 17.23
C SER A 50 11.24 13.09 18.05
N THR A 51 11.15 11.80 17.68
CA THR A 51 10.14 10.88 18.25
C THR A 51 10.74 9.72 19.04
N GLY A 52 11.99 9.37 18.78
CA GLY A 52 12.67 8.23 19.41
C GLY A 52 12.31 6.87 18.82
N TYR A 53 11.50 6.82 17.75
CA TYR A 53 11.13 5.57 17.08
C TYR A 53 12.23 5.09 16.13
N ARG A 54 12.36 3.76 16.03
CA ARG A 54 13.28 3.11 15.09
C ARG A 54 12.67 3.08 13.69
N ILE A 55 13.44 3.56 12.70
CA ILE A 55 13.08 3.53 11.30
C ILE A 55 14.03 2.59 10.55
N VAL A 56 13.50 1.81 9.63
CA VAL A 56 14.23 0.86 8.79
C VAL A 56 13.89 1.09 7.33
N ARG A 57 14.91 1.21 6.47
CA ARG A 57 14.75 1.19 5.02
C ARG A 57 14.52 -0.24 4.57
N LEU A 58 13.37 -0.51 3.97
CA LEU A 58 13.01 -1.84 3.46
C LEU A 58 13.62 -2.11 2.08
N THR A 59 13.60 -1.11 1.20
CA THR A 59 14.02 -1.23 -0.21
C THR A 59 15.50 -0.87 -0.38
N ARG A 60 16.38 -1.80 -0.02
CA ARG A 60 17.85 -1.62 -0.06
C ARG A 60 18.41 -1.92 -1.46
N ARG A 61 17.87 -1.29 -2.49
CA ARG A 61 18.33 -1.37 -3.89
C ARG A 61 18.46 0.03 -4.49
N PRO A 62 19.34 0.21 -5.51
CA PRO A 62 19.40 1.49 -6.23
C PRO A 62 18.11 1.75 -7.02
N GLY A 63 17.85 3.03 -7.33
CA GLY A 63 16.68 3.46 -8.09
C GLY A 63 15.54 3.97 -7.22
N ASN A 64 14.40 4.25 -7.85
CA ASN A 64 13.18 4.59 -7.13
C ASN A 64 12.40 3.33 -6.76
N ASN A 65 11.90 3.30 -5.52
CA ASN A 65 11.18 2.17 -4.95
C ASN A 65 9.88 2.66 -4.35
N MET A 66 8.74 2.13 -4.78
CA MET A 66 7.44 2.65 -4.43
C MET A 66 6.51 1.56 -3.91
N SER A 67 6.02 1.70 -2.68
CA SER A 67 4.94 0.86 -2.15
C SER A 67 3.66 1.06 -2.95
N PHE A 68 2.73 0.14 -2.82
CA PHE A 68 1.40 0.25 -3.43
C PHE A 68 0.58 1.38 -2.81
N TYR A 69 -0.51 1.72 -3.46
CA TYR A 69 -1.46 2.69 -2.94
C TYR A 69 -2.12 2.14 -1.67
N PHE A 70 -2.38 2.97 -0.70
CA PHE A 70 -2.69 2.62 0.70
C PHE A 70 -3.80 1.58 0.90
N HIS A 71 -4.77 1.48 0.01
CA HIS A 71 -5.86 0.51 0.10
C HIS A 71 -5.56 -0.85 -0.57
N ASN A 72 -4.50 -0.95 -1.35
CA ASN A 72 -4.11 -2.19 -2.00
C ASN A 72 -3.23 -3.02 -1.05
N ASN A 73 -3.61 -4.26 -0.78
CA ASN A 73 -2.80 -5.16 0.03
C ASN A 73 -1.52 -5.55 -0.73
N PRO A 74 -0.31 -5.15 -0.26
CA PRO A 74 0.93 -5.50 -0.93
C PRO A 74 1.54 -6.82 -0.42
N PHE A 75 0.90 -7.56 0.49
CA PHE A 75 1.55 -8.63 1.24
C PHE A 75 1.17 -10.03 0.78
N VAL A 76 2.18 -10.91 0.75
CA VAL A 76 2.03 -12.36 0.68
C VAL A 76 2.88 -12.97 1.81
N GLY A 77 2.25 -13.41 2.88
CA GLY A 77 2.94 -13.82 4.09
C GLY A 77 3.85 -12.71 4.62
N ASN A 78 5.14 -12.97 4.76
CA ASN A 78 6.13 -11.97 5.20
C ASN A 78 6.77 -11.17 4.05
N LYS A 79 6.35 -11.35 2.81
CA LYS A 79 6.87 -10.59 1.68
C LYS A 79 5.94 -9.43 1.36
N MET A 80 6.52 -8.24 1.19
CA MET A 80 5.86 -7.07 0.64
C MET A 80 6.24 -6.93 -0.83
N ILE A 81 5.25 -6.71 -1.69
CA ILE A 81 5.45 -6.41 -3.11
C ILE A 81 5.50 -4.90 -3.30
N PHE A 82 6.40 -4.44 -4.17
CA PHE A 82 6.55 -3.02 -4.47
C PHE A 82 7.01 -2.82 -5.90
N TYR A 83 6.91 -1.59 -6.41
CA TYR A 83 7.49 -1.22 -7.69
C TYR A 83 8.91 -0.68 -7.52
N GLY A 84 9.79 -1.04 -8.44
CA GLY A 84 11.12 -0.48 -8.54
C GLY A 84 11.43 -0.03 -9.98
N THR A 85 12.17 1.08 -10.09
CA THR A 85 12.79 1.52 -11.35
C THR A 85 14.26 1.79 -11.11
N ASP A 86 15.10 1.55 -12.12
CA ASP A 86 16.48 1.98 -12.05
C ASP A 86 16.58 3.50 -12.24
N PHE A 87 17.67 4.09 -11.75
CA PHE A 87 17.96 5.47 -12.10
C PHE A 87 18.19 5.56 -13.61
N LEU A 88 17.53 6.49 -14.27
CA LEU A 88 17.86 6.80 -15.64
C LEU A 88 19.31 7.29 -15.68
N ILE A 89 20.17 6.61 -16.41
CA ILE A 89 21.51 7.11 -16.73
C ILE A 89 21.29 8.23 -17.77
N THR A 90 20.98 9.43 -17.28
CA THR A 90 21.04 10.63 -18.11
C THR A 90 22.51 10.97 -18.30
N ASN A 91 22.90 11.28 -19.52
CA ASN A 91 24.25 11.76 -19.84
C ASN A 91 24.64 12.88 -18.88
N LYS A 92 25.90 12.88 -18.46
CA LYS A 92 26.49 13.68 -17.37
C LYS A 92 26.23 15.21 -17.37
N ASN A 93 25.46 15.75 -18.29
CA ASN A 93 25.22 17.19 -18.46
C ASN A 93 23.79 17.66 -18.23
N ASP A 94 22.83 16.74 -17.97
CA ASP A 94 21.48 17.15 -17.61
C ASP A 94 21.34 17.20 -16.09
N SER A 95 21.15 18.41 -15.56
CA SER A 95 20.69 18.61 -14.19
C SER A 95 19.46 17.74 -14.00
N VAL A 96 19.52 16.78 -13.06
CA VAL A 96 18.45 15.87 -12.69
C VAL A 96 17.21 16.72 -12.41
N LYS A 97 16.32 16.86 -13.39
CA LYS A 97 14.97 17.34 -13.13
C LYS A 97 14.33 16.25 -12.27
N GLN A 98 14.24 16.53 -10.98
CA GLN A 98 13.45 15.74 -10.03
C GLN A 98 12.01 15.71 -10.56
N GLU A 99 11.68 14.67 -11.31
CA GLU A 99 10.29 14.43 -11.69
C GLU A 99 9.52 14.00 -10.45
N THR A 100 8.70 14.90 -10.05
CA THR A 100 7.80 14.85 -8.93
C THR A 100 6.82 13.67 -9.03
N GLY A 101 6.94 12.72 -8.12
CA GLY A 101 5.84 11.89 -7.65
C GLY A 101 5.42 10.67 -8.47
N ASN A 102 5.63 10.62 -9.78
CA ASN A 102 5.30 9.46 -10.61
C ASN A 102 6.55 8.89 -11.25
N ILE A 103 6.88 7.65 -10.89
CA ILE A 103 7.89 6.87 -11.60
C ILE A 103 7.46 6.74 -13.05
N PRO A 104 8.29 7.09 -14.05
CA PRO A 104 7.96 6.87 -15.44
C PRO A 104 7.56 5.40 -15.66
N ALA A 105 6.39 5.16 -16.24
CA ALA A 105 5.87 3.81 -16.43
C ALA A 105 6.79 2.91 -17.29
N SER A 106 7.72 3.52 -18.03
CA SER A 106 8.55 2.86 -19.06
C SER A 106 9.50 1.78 -18.52
N ASN A 107 9.93 1.84 -17.24
CA ASN A 107 10.91 0.90 -16.68
C ASN A 107 10.48 0.28 -15.36
N LYS A 108 9.22 0.44 -14.97
CA LYS A 108 8.68 -0.06 -13.71
C LYS A 108 8.62 -1.58 -13.71
N GLN A 109 9.25 -2.21 -12.70
CA GLN A 109 9.22 -3.65 -12.47
C GLN A 109 8.67 -3.94 -11.08
N LEU A 110 8.16 -5.15 -10.88
CA LEU A 110 7.73 -5.64 -9.58
C LEU A 110 8.90 -6.33 -8.86
N TYR A 111 8.99 -6.03 -7.58
CA TYR A 111 9.95 -6.62 -6.64
C TYR A 111 9.21 -7.11 -5.40
N SER A 112 9.85 -7.98 -4.65
CA SER A 112 9.44 -8.32 -3.29
C SER A 112 10.56 -8.01 -2.31
N VAL A 113 10.20 -7.65 -1.07
CA VAL A 113 11.10 -7.60 0.06
C VAL A 113 10.58 -8.51 1.17
N ASP A 114 11.43 -9.38 1.70
CA ASP A 114 11.12 -10.20 2.88
C ASP A 114 11.29 -9.34 4.14
N LEU A 115 10.21 -9.16 4.90
CA LEU A 115 10.19 -8.28 6.08
C LEU A 115 11.00 -8.80 7.26
N LYS A 116 11.45 -10.07 7.24
CA LYS A 116 12.28 -10.66 8.32
C LYS A 116 13.76 -10.40 8.11
N ASN A 117 14.25 -10.57 6.88
CA ASN A 117 15.68 -10.48 6.55
C ASN A 117 16.03 -9.35 5.59
N LEU A 118 15.03 -8.60 5.11
CA LEU A 118 15.13 -7.48 4.19
C LEU A 118 15.76 -7.82 2.84
N LYS A 119 15.71 -9.10 2.45
CA LYS A 119 16.16 -9.53 1.13
C LYS A 119 15.18 -9.05 0.06
N VAL A 120 15.69 -8.32 -0.92
CA VAL A 120 14.95 -7.84 -2.08
C VAL A 120 15.16 -8.79 -3.24
N GLU A 121 14.07 -9.14 -3.94
CA GLU A 121 14.09 -9.99 -5.13
C GLU A 121 13.25 -9.36 -6.24
N GLN A 122 13.79 -9.32 -7.47
CA GLN A 122 13.03 -8.90 -8.66
C GLN A 122 12.09 -10.02 -9.11
N LEU A 123 10.85 -9.66 -9.42
CA LEU A 123 9.79 -10.59 -9.83
C LEU A 123 9.52 -10.55 -11.33
N THR A 124 9.65 -9.38 -11.96
CA THR A 124 9.30 -9.19 -13.39
C THR A 124 10.45 -8.58 -14.17
N TYR A 125 10.49 -8.87 -15.47
CA TYR A 125 11.48 -8.39 -16.44
C TYR A 125 10.78 -7.97 -17.73
N GLN A 126 9.81 -7.04 -17.61
CA GLN A 126 8.99 -6.60 -18.73
C GLN A 126 9.66 -5.44 -19.47
N SER A 127 9.62 -5.48 -20.80
CA SER A 127 10.15 -4.41 -21.65
C SER A 127 9.14 -3.28 -21.89
N SER A 128 7.89 -3.48 -21.53
CA SER A 128 6.80 -2.53 -21.73
C SER A 128 6.28 -2.00 -20.39
N PRO A 129 5.74 -0.77 -20.36
CA PRO A 129 5.10 -0.20 -19.16
C PRO A 129 4.00 -1.09 -18.63
N MET A 130 3.96 -1.27 -17.30
CA MET A 130 2.96 -2.05 -16.61
C MET A 130 2.16 -1.21 -15.61
N ASN A 131 0.91 -1.60 -15.39
CA ASN A 131 0.00 -1.07 -14.38
C ASN A 131 -0.62 -2.23 -13.59
N GLY A 132 -1.18 -1.94 -12.44
CA GLY A 132 -1.83 -2.90 -11.55
C GLY A 132 -1.05 -3.06 -10.25
N GLU A 133 -1.76 -3.00 -9.16
CA GLU A 133 -1.24 -3.14 -7.80
C GLU A 133 -2.08 -4.21 -7.11
N ILE A 134 -2.12 -5.41 -7.70
CA ILE A 134 -3.07 -6.46 -7.33
C ILE A 134 -2.30 -7.69 -6.88
N VAL A 135 -2.41 -7.99 -5.59
CA VAL A 135 -1.81 -9.18 -4.97
C VAL A 135 -2.91 -10.19 -4.63
N ALA A 136 -2.70 -11.43 -5.02
CA ALA A 136 -3.51 -12.59 -4.68
C ALA A 136 -2.70 -13.49 -3.72
N PRO A 137 -2.85 -13.29 -2.39
CA PRO A 137 -1.95 -13.91 -1.41
C PRO A 137 -2.11 -15.42 -1.28
N LYS A 138 -3.30 -15.99 -1.54
CA LYS A 138 -3.56 -17.43 -1.48
C LYS A 138 -2.82 -18.18 -2.61
N GLY A 139 -2.91 -17.63 -3.82
CA GLY A 139 -2.21 -18.15 -5.01
C GLY A 139 -0.74 -17.73 -5.08
N LYS A 140 -0.29 -16.83 -4.18
CA LYS A 140 1.03 -16.22 -4.21
C LYS A 140 1.33 -15.55 -5.56
N LEU A 141 0.33 -14.85 -6.09
CA LEU A 141 0.38 -14.19 -7.38
C LEU A 141 0.36 -12.67 -7.23
N VAL A 142 1.00 -12.01 -8.17
CA VAL A 142 0.80 -10.58 -8.43
C VAL A 142 0.29 -10.42 -9.86
N TYR A 143 -0.84 -9.69 -10.00
CA TYR A 143 -1.41 -9.38 -11.30
C TYR A 143 -1.00 -7.98 -11.73
N TYR A 144 -0.76 -7.82 -13.02
CA TYR A 144 -0.47 -6.55 -13.65
C TYR A 144 -0.94 -6.56 -15.10
N GLN A 145 -1.04 -5.40 -15.69
CA GLN A 145 -1.52 -5.22 -17.06
C GLN A 145 -0.49 -4.48 -17.91
N ILE A 146 -0.24 -4.98 -19.11
CA ILE A 146 0.56 -4.34 -20.16
C ILE A 146 -0.35 -4.14 -21.36
N LYS A 147 -0.68 -2.87 -21.68
CA LYS A 147 -1.69 -2.52 -22.69
C LYS A 147 -3.01 -3.26 -22.43
N ASP A 148 -3.45 -4.10 -23.37
CA ASP A 148 -4.71 -4.85 -23.29
C ASP A 148 -4.54 -6.24 -22.65
N SER A 149 -3.32 -6.62 -22.25
CA SER A 149 -2.99 -7.95 -21.74
C SER A 149 -2.77 -7.96 -20.24
N VAL A 150 -3.46 -8.85 -19.54
CA VAL A 150 -3.33 -9.10 -18.10
C VAL A 150 -2.41 -10.28 -17.87
N PHE A 151 -1.43 -10.11 -17.02
CA PHE A 151 -0.46 -11.12 -16.62
C PHE A 151 -0.55 -11.41 -15.13
N SER A 152 -0.14 -12.61 -14.74
CA SER A 152 0.18 -12.94 -13.35
C SER A 152 1.62 -13.42 -13.25
N THR A 153 2.31 -13.06 -12.17
CA THR A 153 3.63 -13.62 -11.83
C THR A 153 3.55 -14.26 -10.45
N ASN A 154 3.98 -15.52 -10.35
CA ASN A 154 4.11 -16.19 -9.06
C ASN A 154 5.34 -15.64 -8.33
N ILE A 155 5.17 -15.19 -7.10
CA ILE A 155 6.23 -14.50 -6.32
C ILE A 155 7.33 -15.46 -5.82
N GLU A 156 7.09 -16.78 -5.81
CA GLU A 156 8.06 -17.78 -5.40
C GLU A 156 8.81 -18.36 -6.60
N THR A 157 8.08 -18.84 -7.59
CA THR A 157 8.66 -19.47 -8.80
C THR A 157 9.09 -18.46 -9.85
N LYS A 158 8.58 -17.21 -9.79
CA LYS A 158 8.75 -16.15 -10.79
C LYS A 158 8.19 -16.49 -12.18
N GLU A 159 7.41 -17.56 -12.26
CA GLU A 159 6.70 -17.92 -13.48
C GLU A 159 5.66 -16.87 -13.82
N THR A 160 5.69 -16.37 -15.04
CA THR A 160 4.73 -15.39 -15.57
C THR A 160 3.79 -16.06 -16.56
N LYS A 161 2.49 -15.80 -16.44
CA LYS A 161 1.45 -16.32 -17.33
C LYS A 161 0.59 -15.19 -17.87
N LEU A 162 0.20 -15.29 -19.14
CA LEU A 162 -0.89 -14.48 -19.70
C LEU A 162 -2.21 -15.02 -19.14
N VAL A 163 -2.99 -14.15 -18.52
CA VAL A 163 -4.28 -14.50 -17.87
C VAL A 163 -5.45 -14.13 -18.77
N TYR A 164 -5.41 -12.91 -19.36
CA TYR A 164 -6.50 -12.40 -20.17
C TYR A 164 -6.01 -11.36 -21.17
N VAL A 165 -6.72 -11.23 -22.29
CA VAL A 165 -6.52 -10.16 -23.27
C VAL A 165 -7.87 -9.48 -23.50
N PHE A 166 -7.95 -8.18 -23.23
CA PHE A 166 -9.16 -7.41 -23.47
C PHE A 166 -9.45 -7.31 -24.96
N PRO A 167 -10.69 -7.53 -25.41
CA PRO A 167 -11.08 -7.35 -26.80
C PRO A 167 -10.99 -5.88 -27.22
N ALA A 168 -10.87 -5.66 -28.54
CA ALA A 168 -10.62 -4.33 -29.10
C ALA A 168 -11.72 -3.31 -28.78
N ASP A 169 -12.97 -3.77 -28.65
CA ASP A 169 -14.15 -2.99 -28.32
C ASP A 169 -14.38 -2.76 -26.81
N PHE A 170 -13.58 -3.43 -25.96
CA PHE A 170 -13.70 -3.32 -24.51
C PHE A 170 -12.33 -3.24 -23.82
N LYS A 171 -11.51 -2.28 -24.19
CA LYS A 171 -10.20 -2.03 -23.58
C LYS A 171 -10.39 -1.37 -22.22
N ALA A 172 -10.11 -2.13 -21.16
CA ALA A 172 -10.34 -1.73 -19.78
C ALA A 172 -9.10 -1.95 -18.92
N ASN A 173 -9.15 -1.50 -17.66
CA ASN A 173 -8.07 -1.69 -16.69
C ASN A 173 -8.57 -2.50 -15.49
N ILE A 174 -7.77 -3.47 -15.06
CA ILE A 174 -7.98 -4.18 -13.81
C ILE A 174 -7.43 -3.39 -12.63
N THR A 175 -8.10 -3.45 -11.47
CA THR A 175 -7.67 -2.74 -10.26
C THR A 175 -7.71 -3.59 -8.99
N THR A 176 -8.41 -4.73 -9.01
CA THR A 176 -8.60 -5.55 -7.81
C THR A 176 -8.87 -7.01 -8.16
N VAL A 177 -8.66 -7.88 -7.19
CA VAL A 177 -9.01 -9.32 -7.23
C VAL A 177 -9.92 -9.65 -6.05
N ASN A 178 -10.91 -10.53 -6.23
CA ASN A 178 -11.82 -10.91 -5.14
C ASN A 178 -11.14 -11.83 -4.12
N SER A 179 -11.76 -11.97 -2.96
CA SER A 179 -11.19 -12.77 -1.85
C SER A 179 -11.01 -14.25 -2.16
N ASP A 180 -11.70 -14.80 -3.18
CA ASP A 180 -11.51 -16.18 -3.66
C ASP A 180 -10.40 -16.29 -4.70
N GLU A 181 -9.87 -15.15 -5.18
CA GLU A 181 -8.85 -15.06 -6.24
C GLU A 181 -9.32 -15.67 -7.57
N THR A 182 -10.61 -15.67 -7.80
CA THR A 182 -11.26 -16.20 -9.02
C THR A 182 -11.66 -15.13 -10.02
N LEU A 183 -11.85 -13.89 -9.56
CA LEU A 183 -12.31 -12.76 -10.36
C LEU A 183 -11.39 -11.56 -10.22
N LEU A 184 -10.95 -11.03 -11.33
CA LEU A 184 -10.40 -9.67 -11.42
C LEU A 184 -11.54 -8.71 -11.72
N ALA A 185 -11.45 -7.47 -11.23
CA ALA A 185 -12.42 -6.40 -11.54
C ALA A 185 -11.73 -5.08 -11.84
N GLY A 186 -12.49 -4.19 -12.47
CA GLY A 186 -12.06 -2.84 -12.81
C GLY A 186 -13.15 -2.05 -13.51
N ALA A 187 -12.77 -0.96 -14.19
CA ALA A 187 -13.67 -0.16 -14.99
C ALA A 187 -13.22 -0.05 -16.44
N TRP A 188 -14.21 -0.04 -17.34
CA TRP A 188 -14.07 0.37 -18.70
C TRP A 188 -14.49 1.85 -18.83
N ASN A 189 -13.75 2.61 -19.63
CA ASN A 189 -14.00 4.00 -19.92
C ASN A 189 -14.25 4.18 -21.41
N SER A 190 -15.11 5.13 -21.78
CA SER A 190 -15.35 5.49 -23.18
C SER A 190 -14.08 6.04 -23.86
N ASP A 191 -13.99 5.94 -25.18
CA ASP A 191 -12.86 6.51 -25.93
C ASP A 191 -12.82 8.03 -25.84
N LYS A 192 -13.97 8.67 -25.74
CA LYS A 192 -14.08 10.13 -25.53
C LYS A 192 -13.48 10.53 -24.18
N GLU A 193 -13.72 9.76 -23.13
CA GLU A 193 -13.10 10.02 -21.83
C GLU A 193 -11.58 9.81 -21.87
N LYS A 194 -11.11 8.75 -22.53
CA LYS A 194 -9.67 8.51 -22.74
C LYS A 194 -9.01 9.66 -23.51
N GLU A 195 -9.73 10.26 -24.45
CA GLU A 195 -9.27 11.44 -25.19
C GLU A 195 -9.19 12.68 -24.28
N LEU A 196 -10.18 12.91 -23.41
CA LEU A 196 -10.15 13.98 -22.42
C LEU A 196 -8.91 13.87 -21.51
N PHE A 197 -8.57 12.67 -21.03
CA PHE A 197 -7.35 12.46 -20.24
C PHE A 197 -6.07 12.74 -21.04
N ARG A 198 -5.99 12.27 -22.28
CA ARG A 198 -4.81 12.51 -23.14
C ARG A 198 -4.58 14.01 -23.41
N ASN A 199 -5.66 14.75 -23.65
CA ASN A 199 -5.58 16.17 -23.95
C ASN A 199 -5.38 17.05 -22.72
N ASN A 200 -5.65 16.51 -21.52
CA ASN A 200 -5.56 17.22 -20.25
C ASN A 200 -4.80 16.35 -19.20
N PRO A 201 -3.47 16.21 -19.30
CA PRO A 201 -2.72 15.23 -18.48
C PRO A 201 -2.64 15.59 -16.99
N ASN A 202 -2.85 16.86 -16.63
CA ASN A 202 -2.75 17.30 -15.24
C ASN A 202 -4.09 17.17 -14.51
N LYS A 203 -4.08 16.68 -13.26
CA LYS A 203 -5.30 16.50 -12.44
C LYS A 203 -6.12 17.79 -12.32
N SER A 204 -5.48 18.92 -12.14
CA SER A 204 -6.16 20.23 -12.11
C SER A 204 -6.91 20.57 -13.39
N SER A 205 -6.49 20.06 -14.54
CA SER A 205 -7.11 20.29 -15.84
C SER A 205 -8.27 19.33 -16.10
N TYR A 206 -8.04 18.02 -15.90
CA TYR A 206 -9.04 17.01 -16.29
C TYR A 206 -10.14 16.78 -15.26
N PHE A 207 -9.92 17.07 -13.98
CA PHE A 207 -10.78 16.62 -12.87
C PHE A 207 -12.25 17.08 -13.05
N ASN A 208 -12.47 18.37 -13.26
CA ASN A 208 -13.81 18.89 -13.51
C ASN A 208 -14.35 18.49 -14.88
N LEU A 209 -13.49 18.47 -15.93
CA LEU A 209 -13.90 18.09 -17.28
C LEU A 209 -14.47 16.67 -17.34
N ILE A 210 -13.80 15.71 -16.70
CA ILE A 210 -14.27 14.31 -16.64
C ILE A 210 -15.57 14.22 -15.85
N TYR A 211 -15.66 14.92 -14.71
CA TYR A 211 -16.89 14.96 -13.91
C TYR A 211 -18.07 15.53 -14.68
N GLU A 212 -17.87 16.59 -15.44
CA GLU A 212 -18.93 17.29 -16.21
C GLU A 212 -19.28 16.55 -17.50
N ALA A 213 -18.34 15.85 -18.10
CA ALA A 213 -18.55 15.11 -19.35
C ALA A 213 -19.59 14.00 -19.22
N ARG A 214 -19.79 13.45 -18.04
CA ARG A 214 -20.76 12.38 -17.76
C ARG A 214 -20.69 11.20 -18.73
N GLU A 215 -19.46 10.86 -19.14
CA GLU A 215 -19.23 9.72 -20.03
C GLU A 215 -19.54 8.40 -19.33
N PRO A 216 -20.11 7.42 -20.06
CA PRO A 216 -20.44 6.13 -19.46
C PRO A 216 -19.18 5.37 -19.03
N ARG A 217 -19.23 4.84 -17.82
CA ARG A 217 -18.25 3.90 -17.28
C ARG A 217 -18.93 2.59 -16.90
N THR A 218 -18.24 1.49 -17.12
CA THR A 218 -18.78 0.16 -16.86
C THR A 218 -17.87 -0.60 -15.93
N LEU A 219 -18.38 -1.00 -14.76
CA LEU A 219 -17.74 -1.98 -13.89
C LEU A 219 -17.83 -3.36 -14.53
N PHE A 220 -16.78 -4.14 -14.42
CA PHE A 220 -16.72 -5.48 -14.99
C PHE A 220 -15.95 -6.44 -14.10
N THR A 221 -16.13 -7.73 -14.35
CA THR A 221 -15.28 -8.79 -13.82
C THR A 221 -14.72 -9.66 -14.96
N VAL A 222 -13.54 -10.24 -14.73
CA VAL A 222 -12.93 -11.25 -15.58
C VAL A 222 -12.63 -12.48 -14.72
N ASN A 223 -13.14 -13.64 -15.10
CA ASN A 223 -12.80 -14.90 -14.44
C ASN A 223 -11.39 -15.34 -14.85
N VAL A 224 -10.48 -15.53 -13.88
CA VAL A 224 -9.07 -15.82 -14.16
C VAL A 224 -8.82 -17.20 -14.76
N LYS A 225 -9.77 -18.13 -14.63
CA LYS A 225 -9.65 -19.50 -15.18
C LYS A 225 -10.29 -19.64 -16.56
N THR A 226 -11.48 -19.04 -16.73
CA THR A 226 -12.27 -19.21 -17.95
C THR A 226 -12.09 -18.10 -18.97
N GLY A 227 -11.56 -16.94 -18.53
CA GLY A 227 -11.50 -15.71 -19.33
C GLY A 227 -12.88 -15.07 -19.57
N GLU A 228 -13.93 -15.49 -18.84
CA GLU A 228 -15.26 -14.91 -19.00
C GLU A 228 -15.27 -13.47 -18.51
N LEU A 229 -15.60 -12.53 -19.41
CA LEU A 229 -15.82 -11.11 -19.10
C LEU A 229 -17.32 -10.88 -18.83
N LYS A 230 -17.64 -10.31 -17.66
CA LYS A 230 -19.01 -9.90 -17.29
C LYS A 230 -19.07 -8.41 -17.03
N LYS A 231 -19.90 -7.67 -17.78
CA LYS A 231 -20.27 -6.29 -17.48
C LYS A 231 -21.23 -6.28 -16.30
N LEU A 232 -20.94 -5.53 -15.26
CA LEU A 232 -21.69 -5.54 -14.01
C LEU A 232 -22.69 -4.39 -13.92
N PHE A 233 -22.23 -3.18 -14.09
CA PHE A 233 -22.98 -1.95 -13.85
C PHE A 233 -22.41 -0.84 -14.72
N THR A 234 -23.27 -0.03 -15.32
CA THR A 234 -22.88 1.14 -16.12
C THR A 234 -23.56 2.38 -15.55
N ASP A 235 -22.77 3.43 -15.36
CA ASP A 235 -23.24 4.73 -14.91
C ASP A 235 -22.54 5.84 -15.69
N SER A 236 -23.17 7.02 -15.74
CA SER A 236 -22.56 8.27 -16.23
C SER A 236 -21.76 9.00 -15.14
N ALA A 237 -21.76 8.50 -13.92
CA ALA A 237 -20.84 8.96 -12.87
C ALA A 237 -19.42 8.47 -13.15
N TRP A 238 -18.43 9.21 -12.65
CA TRP A 238 -17.04 8.82 -12.75
C TRP A 238 -16.72 7.69 -11.75
N LEU A 239 -16.87 6.42 -12.18
CA LEU A 239 -16.57 5.24 -11.35
C LEU A 239 -15.07 5.05 -11.18
N ASN A 240 -14.59 5.04 -9.94
CA ASN A 240 -13.17 4.93 -9.59
C ASN A 240 -12.97 4.18 -8.25
N HIS A 241 -11.74 4.02 -7.77
CA HIS A 241 -11.37 3.37 -6.50
C HIS A 241 -12.04 2.01 -6.28
N ILE A 242 -12.03 1.17 -7.32
CA ILE A 242 -12.74 -0.10 -7.33
C ILE A 242 -11.96 -1.13 -6.52
N GLN A 243 -12.59 -1.70 -5.49
CA GLN A 243 -12.00 -2.64 -4.55
C GLN A 243 -12.96 -3.77 -4.23
N PHE A 244 -12.52 -5.02 -4.34
CA PHE A 244 -13.26 -6.12 -3.73
C PHE A 244 -13.10 -6.14 -2.22
N SER A 245 -14.16 -6.56 -1.52
CA SER A 245 -14.05 -6.88 -0.11
C SER A 245 -13.02 -8.01 0.08
N PRO A 246 -12.09 -7.90 1.07
CA PRO A 246 -11.08 -8.92 1.32
C PRO A 246 -11.64 -10.24 1.87
N THR A 247 -12.92 -10.30 2.23
CA THR A 247 -13.55 -11.51 2.82
C THR A 247 -14.87 -11.90 2.17
N GLN A 248 -15.53 -10.99 1.45
CA GLN A 248 -16.84 -11.21 0.80
C GLN A 248 -16.63 -11.14 -0.72
N PRO A 249 -16.44 -12.29 -1.41
CA PRO A 249 -16.02 -12.31 -2.81
C PRO A 249 -17.02 -11.68 -3.78
N GLU A 250 -18.28 -11.54 -3.35
CA GLU A 250 -19.37 -10.94 -4.13
C GLU A 250 -19.53 -9.43 -3.93
N ILE A 251 -18.84 -8.82 -2.96
CA ILE A 251 -18.99 -7.39 -2.67
C ILE A 251 -17.85 -6.59 -3.30
N LEU A 252 -18.22 -5.69 -4.20
CA LEU A 252 -17.32 -4.76 -4.86
C LEU A 252 -17.67 -3.34 -4.45
N MET A 253 -16.72 -2.61 -3.85
CA MET A 253 -16.82 -1.19 -3.56
C MET A 253 -16.34 -0.39 -4.78
N PHE A 254 -16.91 0.77 -4.99
CA PHE A 254 -16.46 1.76 -5.96
C PHE A 254 -16.85 3.15 -5.49
N CYS A 255 -16.20 4.18 -6.04
CA CYS A 255 -16.58 5.54 -5.74
C CYS A 255 -17.19 6.25 -6.96
N HIS A 256 -18.05 7.23 -6.69
CA HIS A 256 -18.33 8.31 -7.62
C HIS A 256 -17.28 9.41 -7.42
N GLU A 257 -16.32 9.49 -8.31
CA GLU A 257 -15.27 10.51 -8.28
C GLU A 257 -15.80 11.85 -8.81
N GLY A 258 -15.18 12.96 -8.40
CA GLY A 258 -15.57 14.28 -8.83
C GLY A 258 -15.26 15.34 -7.78
N PRO A 259 -15.77 16.56 -7.89
CA PRO A 259 -15.68 17.53 -6.81
C PRO A 259 -16.33 16.94 -5.55
N TRP A 260 -15.52 16.59 -4.56
CA TRP A 260 -15.91 15.72 -3.44
C TRP A 260 -17.11 16.22 -2.64
N HIS A 261 -17.32 17.54 -2.58
CA HIS A 261 -18.49 18.17 -1.96
C HIS A 261 -19.77 18.11 -2.82
N LYS A 262 -19.71 17.59 -4.06
CA LYS A 262 -20.85 17.48 -4.97
C LYS A 262 -21.30 16.04 -5.22
N VAL A 263 -20.56 15.04 -4.70
CA VAL A 263 -20.85 13.62 -4.94
C VAL A 263 -21.11 12.89 -3.63
N ASP A 264 -22.08 11.97 -3.63
CA ASP A 264 -22.15 10.90 -2.63
C ASP A 264 -21.19 9.83 -3.12
N ARG A 265 -20.07 9.67 -2.40
CA ARG A 265 -18.87 9.07 -2.96
C ARG A 265 -18.84 7.55 -2.87
N ILE A 266 -19.25 6.95 -1.77
CA ILE A 266 -18.93 5.56 -1.41
C ILE A 266 -20.11 4.64 -1.72
N TRP A 267 -19.89 3.70 -2.62
CA TRP A 267 -20.90 2.77 -3.11
C TRP A 267 -20.40 1.33 -3.08
N THR A 268 -21.32 0.39 -2.97
CA THR A 268 -21.04 -1.05 -3.16
C THR A 268 -22.01 -1.65 -4.17
N ILE A 269 -21.57 -2.71 -4.84
CA ILE A 269 -22.39 -3.57 -5.65
C ILE A 269 -22.18 -5.04 -5.23
N ASN A 270 -23.25 -5.78 -5.04
CA ASN A 270 -23.17 -7.24 -4.99
C ASN A 270 -23.15 -7.76 -6.43
N ILE A 271 -22.06 -8.37 -6.87
CA ILE A 271 -21.87 -8.79 -8.26
C ILE A 271 -22.80 -9.91 -8.71
N ASN A 272 -23.39 -10.68 -7.76
CA ASN A 272 -24.32 -11.76 -8.07
C ASN A 272 -25.74 -11.24 -8.24
N THR A 273 -26.23 -10.41 -7.31
CA THR A 273 -27.59 -9.87 -7.32
C THR A 273 -27.73 -8.57 -8.12
N ARG A 274 -26.61 -7.91 -8.46
CA ARG A 274 -26.54 -6.58 -9.10
C ARG A 274 -27.10 -5.45 -8.23
N GLN A 275 -27.34 -5.70 -6.95
CA GLN A 275 -27.82 -4.68 -6.03
C GLN A 275 -26.71 -3.66 -5.77
N VAL A 276 -26.98 -2.41 -6.10
CA VAL A 276 -26.11 -1.24 -5.82
C VAL A 276 -26.62 -0.55 -4.56
N ARG A 277 -25.71 -0.16 -3.65
CA ARG A 277 -26.03 0.52 -2.41
C ARG A 277 -25.11 1.72 -2.19
N LEU A 278 -25.71 2.85 -1.84
CA LEU A 278 -24.98 3.99 -1.28
C LEU A 278 -24.58 3.66 0.16
N MET A 279 -23.29 3.78 0.46
CA MET A 279 -22.76 3.44 1.78
C MET A 279 -22.69 4.66 2.71
N HIS A 280 -22.36 5.82 2.19
CA HIS A 280 -22.35 7.08 2.94
C HIS A 280 -23.04 8.18 2.14
N LYS A 281 -24.09 8.76 2.71
CA LYS A 281 -24.81 9.91 2.15
C LYS A 281 -24.37 11.18 2.84
N ARG A 282 -23.97 12.19 2.08
CA ARG A 282 -23.66 13.50 2.65
C ARG A 282 -24.85 14.09 3.42
N THR A 283 -24.56 14.66 4.58
CA THR A 283 -25.55 15.16 5.52
C THR A 283 -25.62 16.69 5.58
N MET A 284 -24.64 17.35 4.96
CA MET A 284 -24.54 18.82 4.96
C MET A 284 -23.86 19.34 3.69
N ASP A 285 -24.02 20.64 3.44
CA ASP A 285 -23.27 21.31 2.39
C ASP A 285 -21.76 21.31 2.68
N MET A 286 -20.94 21.22 1.62
CA MET A 286 -19.48 21.13 1.71
C MET A 286 -18.95 19.93 2.51
N GLU A 287 -19.75 18.96 2.83
CA GLU A 287 -19.24 17.68 3.34
C GLU A 287 -18.48 16.93 2.27
N ILE A 288 -17.35 16.35 2.64
CA ILE A 288 -16.58 15.46 1.77
C ILE A 288 -16.27 14.14 2.46
N ALA A 289 -16.38 13.05 1.70
CA ALA A 289 -15.82 11.75 2.03
C ALA A 289 -14.74 11.41 0.98
N GLY A 290 -13.67 10.71 1.38
CA GLY A 290 -12.60 10.36 0.46
C GLY A 290 -11.69 9.27 0.99
N HIS A 291 -10.79 8.79 0.13
CA HIS A 291 -9.77 7.81 0.49
C HIS A 291 -10.34 6.58 1.21
N GLU A 292 -11.41 6.01 0.63
CA GLU A 292 -12.12 4.86 1.17
C GLU A 292 -11.32 3.56 1.01
N TRP A 293 -11.38 2.70 2.05
CA TRP A 293 -10.76 1.37 2.04
C TRP A 293 -11.55 0.37 2.88
N PHE A 294 -11.45 -0.90 2.53
CA PHE A 294 -11.98 -1.96 3.39
C PHE A 294 -11.06 -2.22 4.59
N ALA A 295 -11.65 -2.38 5.78
CA ALA A 295 -10.97 -3.07 6.87
C ALA A 295 -10.69 -4.54 6.48
N ALA A 296 -9.70 -5.16 7.11
CA ALA A 296 -9.31 -6.54 6.81
C ALA A 296 -10.43 -7.58 7.02
N ASP A 297 -11.42 -7.26 7.87
CA ASP A 297 -12.61 -8.09 8.08
C ASP A 297 -13.59 -8.06 6.90
N GLY A 298 -13.42 -7.12 5.96
CA GLY A 298 -14.30 -6.93 4.80
C GLY A 298 -15.71 -6.44 5.13
N LYS A 299 -15.97 -6.08 6.38
CA LYS A 299 -17.31 -5.68 6.87
C LYS A 299 -17.44 -4.18 7.07
N THR A 300 -16.33 -3.48 7.23
CA THR A 300 -16.28 -2.04 7.44
C THR A 300 -15.55 -1.37 6.29
N ILE A 301 -16.14 -0.34 5.71
CA ILE A 301 -15.45 0.60 4.80
C ILE A 301 -15.10 1.83 5.62
N TRP A 302 -13.82 2.12 5.75
CA TRP A 302 -13.29 3.32 6.39
C TRP A 302 -13.03 4.40 5.35
N PHE A 303 -13.07 5.68 5.76
CA PHE A 303 -12.84 6.82 4.87
C PHE A 303 -12.47 8.09 5.65
N ASP A 304 -11.78 9.03 4.99
CA ASP A 304 -11.61 10.41 5.44
C ASP A 304 -12.95 11.14 5.32
N LEU A 305 -13.43 11.73 6.41
CA LEU A 305 -14.67 12.50 6.44
C LEU A 305 -14.39 13.91 6.95
N GLN A 306 -14.90 14.91 6.24
CA GLN A 306 -14.84 16.32 6.67
C GLN A 306 -16.22 16.95 6.66
N GLN A 307 -16.60 17.53 7.77
CA GLN A 307 -17.94 18.11 8.04
C GLN A 307 -17.86 19.48 8.67
N PRO A 308 -17.87 20.59 7.87
CA PRO A 308 -17.66 20.63 6.42
C PRO A 308 -16.17 20.57 6.04
N ARG A 309 -15.88 20.53 4.73
CA ARG A 309 -14.53 20.52 4.16
C ARG A 309 -13.60 21.51 4.82
N SER A 310 -12.39 21.07 5.18
CA SER A 310 -11.32 21.89 5.79
C SER A 310 -11.66 22.51 7.15
N VAL A 311 -12.72 22.07 7.82
CA VAL A 311 -13.14 22.59 9.14
C VAL A 311 -13.01 21.51 10.20
N THR A 312 -13.79 20.46 10.12
CA THR A 312 -13.79 19.35 11.09
C THR A 312 -13.40 18.05 10.37
N PHE A 313 -12.57 17.26 11.01
CA PHE A 313 -11.93 16.10 10.43
C PHE A 313 -12.24 14.84 11.23
N TYR A 314 -12.52 13.74 10.54
CA TYR A 314 -12.79 12.43 11.12
C TYR A 314 -12.19 11.32 10.30
N VAL A 315 -11.88 10.21 10.94
CA VAL A 315 -11.86 8.90 10.29
C VAL A 315 -13.22 8.26 10.56
N ALA A 316 -13.99 8.03 9.52
CA ALA A 316 -15.32 7.44 9.62
C ALA A 316 -15.34 6.02 9.02
N GLY A 317 -16.23 5.19 9.53
CA GLY A 317 -16.42 3.83 9.05
C GLY A 317 -17.89 3.48 8.94
N VAL A 318 -18.27 2.80 7.86
CA VAL A 318 -19.64 2.31 7.63
C VAL A 318 -19.64 0.79 7.51
N ASN A 319 -20.58 0.14 8.21
CA ASN A 319 -20.77 -1.29 8.10
C ASN A 319 -21.46 -1.64 6.77
N VAL A 320 -20.86 -2.50 5.97
CA VAL A 320 -21.34 -2.88 4.63
C VAL A 320 -22.74 -3.53 4.66
N GLN A 321 -23.06 -4.29 5.70
CA GLN A 321 -24.32 -5.00 5.79
C GLN A 321 -25.43 -4.13 6.41
N THR A 322 -25.13 -3.51 7.55
CA THR A 322 -26.15 -2.75 8.32
C THR A 322 -26.29 -1.32 7.89
N GLY A 323 -25.22 -0.71 7.31
CA GLY A 323 -25.16 0.73 7.02
C GLY A 323 -24.91 1.58 8.27
N GLU A 324 -24.65 0.96 9.43
CA GLU A 324 -24.32 1.68 10.65
C GLU A 324 -22.97 2.40 10.50
N GLU A 325 -22.93 3.68 10.84
CA GLU A 325 -21.73 4.50 10.78
C GLU A 325 -21.18 4.79 12.17
N LYS A 326 -19.85 4.87 12.24
CA LYS A 326 -19.11 5.41 13.38
C LYS A 326 -18.02 6.34 12.91
N LYS A 327 -17.62 7.30 13.72
CA LYS A 327 -16.53 8.21 13.38
C LYS A 327 -15.72 8.60 14.59
N PHE A 328 -14.43 8.87 14.37
CA PHE A 328 -13.49 9.33 15.37
C PHE A 328 -12.94 10.69 14.96
N ALA A 329 -13.04 11.67 15.84
CA ALA A 329 -12.58 13.03 15.58
C ALA A 329 -11.05 13.11 15.53
N LEU A 330 -10.56 13.96 14.64
CA LEU A 330 -9.14 14.31 14.49
C LEU A 330 -8.94 15.80 14.72
N LYS A 331 -7.79 16.15 15.31
CA LYS A 331 -7.33 17.53 15.25
C LYS A 331 -6.83 17.86 13.85
N ARG A 332 -6.81 19.13 13.49
CA ARG A 332 -6.38 19.61 12.17
C ARG A 332 -4.99 19.11 11.78
N ASP A 333 -4.03 19.16 12.68
CA ASP A 333 -2.66 18.72 12.42
C ASP A 333 -2.51 17.19 12.41
N GLU A 334 -3.53 16.45 12.84
CA GLU A 334 -3.57 14.98 12.81
C GLU A 334 -4.22 14.45 11.51
N TRP A 335 -4.87 15.32 10.73
CA TRP A 335 -5.41 14.90 9.45
C TRP A 335 -4.31 14.34 8.53
N SER A 336 -4.62 13.23 7.90
CA SER A 336 -3.72 12.53 6.98
C SER A 336 -4.37 12.38 5.62
N ILE A 337 -3.55 12.35 4.57
CA ILE A 337 -4.04 12.09 3.20
C ILE A 337 -4.65 10.70 3.14
N HIS A 338 -3.93 9.71 3.71
CA HIS A 338 -4.37 8.33 3.77
C HIS A 338 -4.29 7.80 5.19
N PHE A 339 -5.19 6.87 5.46
CA PHE A 339 -5.22 6.10 6.70
C PHE A 339 -5.17 4.61 6.40
N ASN A 340 -4.75 3.82 7.37
CA ASN A 340 -4.80 2.37 7.36
C ASN A 340 -5.12 1.87 8.77
N THR A 341 -5.55 0.61 8.92
CA THR A 341 -5.89 0.06 10.25
C THR A 341 -5.39 -1.36 10.40
N THR A 342 -5.11 -1.77 11.65
CA THR A 342 -4.83 -3.17 11.97
C THR A 342 -6.06 -4.04 11.69
N PRO A 343 -5.89 -5.37 11.47
CA PRO A 343 -7.01 -6.28 11.24
C PRO A 343 -8.11 -6.20 12.31
N GLU A 344 -7.74 -6.00 13.57
CA GLU A 344 -8.66 -5.88 14.70
C GLU A 344 -9.27 -4.48 14.84
N GLN A 345 -8.86 -3.53 13.99
CA GLN A 345 -9.31 -2.12 13.99
C GLN A 345 -9.09 -1.42 15.34
N LYS A 346 -8.05 -1.83 16.08
CA LYS A 346 -7.67 -1.25 17.37
C LYS A 346 -6.65 -0.12 17.24
N LEU A 347 -5.87 -0.14 16.15
CA LEU A 347 -4.89 0.88 15.83
C LEU A 347 -5.13 1.39 14.41
N PHE A 348 -4.91 2.67 14.21
CA PHE A 348 -4.92 3.30 12.91
C PHE A 348 -3.57 3.97 12.65
N ALA A 349 -3.16 4.02 11.40
CA ALA A 349 -2.01 4.79 10.94
C ALA A 349 -2.46 5.92 10.03
N GLY A 350 -1.73 7.03 10.04
CA GLY A 350 -1.94 8.14 9.13
C GLY A 350 -0.63 8.66 8.56
N ASP A 351 -0.65 9.09 7.30
CA ASP A 351 0.55 9.57 6.61
C ASP A 351 0.75 11.10 6.68
N GLY A 352 -0.10 11.78 7.47
CA GLY A 352 -0.02 13.22 7.66
C GLY A 352 -0.30 14.03 6.40
N GLY A 353 0.10 15.28 6.42
CA GLY A 353 -0.08 16.18 5.29
C GLY A 353 0.69 17.49 5.46
N ASP A 354 0.94 18.17 4.35
CA ASP A 354 1.58 19.48 4.38
C ASP A 354 0.57 20.63 4.39
N PRO A 355 1.02 21.88 4.70
CA PRO A 355 0.13 23.04 4.76
C PRO A 355 -0.58 23.40 3.44
N GLY A 356 -0.11 22.88 2.31
CA GLY A 356 -0.72 23.11 0.99
C GLY A 356 -1.96 22.26 0.75
N GLN A 357 -2.19 21.23 1.57
CA GLN A 357 -3.30 20.29 1.40
C GLN A 357 -4.59 20.78 2.10
N VAL A 358 -5.67 19.99 1.92
CA VAL A 358 -7.04 20.39 2.31
C VAL A 358 -7.17 20.78 3.78
N ALA A 359 -6.44 20.13 4.67
CA ALA A 359 -6.48 20.46 6.10
C ALA A 359 -5.76 21.77 6.45
N LYS A 360 -4.82 22.22 5.60
CA LYS A 360 -3.96 23.37 5.88
C LYS A 360 -3.26 23.26 7.24
N ALA A 361 -2.85 22.04 7.57
CA ALA A 361 -2.19 21.73 8.84
C ALA A 361 -0.82 22.40 8.91
N LYS A 362 -0.56 23.16 9.95
CA LYS A 362 0.73 23.86 10.13
C LYS A 362 1.84 22.89 10.54
N ASP A 363 1.49 21.89 11.34
CA ASP A 363 2.39 20.88 11.91
C ASP A 363 1.88 19.45 11.65
N GLY A 364 1.43 19.18 10.40
CA GLY A 364 0.84 17.90 10.00
C GLY A 364 1.81 16.93 9.34
N ARG A 365 3.11 17.28 9.19
CA ARG A 365 4.11 16.46 8.48
C ARG A 365 4.69 15.36 9.37
N TRP A 366 3.88 14.34 9.67
CA TRP A 366 4.24 13.21 10.53
C TRP A 366 3.64 11.91 9.99
N ILE A 367 4.32 10.79 10.25
CA ILE A 367 3.62 9.51 10.28
C ILE A 367 3.03 9.37 11.67
N TYR A 368 1.74 9.07 11.74
CA TYR A 368 0.98 8.96 12.97
C TYR A 368 0.57 7.52 13.28
N LEU A 369 0.49 7.22 14.59
CA LEU A 369 -0.27 6.13 15.15
C LEU A 369 -1.44 6.69 15.95
N PHE A 370 -2.63 6.12 15.76
CA PHE A 370 -3.85 6.51 16.44
C PHE A 370 -4.45 5.32 17.17
N THR A 371 -4.82 5.53 18.42
CA THR A 371 -5.60 4.58 19.23
C THR A 371 -6.96 5.19 19.49
N PRO A 372 -8.09 4.53 19.11
CA PRO A 372 -9.43 5.02 19.43
C PRO A 372 -9.62 5.25 20.92
N GLU A 373 -10.12 6.45 21.28
CA GLU A 373 -10.40 6.85 22.66
C GLU A 373 -11.66 7.72 22.70
N GLY A 374 -12.76 7.16 23.21
CA GLY A 374 -14.07 7.81 23.14
C GLY A 374 -14.49 8.10 21.70
N ASP A 375 -14.87 9.34 21.40
CA ASP A 375 -15.28 9.79 20.07
C ASP A 375 -14.12 10.32 19.22
N GLY A 376 -12.88 10.11 19.64
CA GLY A 376 -11.68 10.58 18.96
C GLY A 376 -10.53 9.60 19.04
N PHE A 377 -9.32 10.13 18.92
CA PHE A 377 -8.09 9.36 18.99
C PHE A 377 -7.10 9.94 20.02
N LYS A 378 -6.42 9.02 20.70
CA LYS A 378 -5.10 9.29 21.24
C LYS A 378 -4.10 9.14 20.10
N SER A 379 -3.46 10.24 19.69
CA SER A 379 -2.48 10.27 18.60
C SER A 379 -1.05 10.24 19.10
N GLU A 380 -0.18 9.60 18.35
CA GLU A 380 1.26 9.53 18.58
C GLU A 380 2.02 9.79 17.29
N ARG A 381 3.02 10.67 17.35
CA ARG A 381 3.92 10.98 16.23
C ARG A 381 5.03 9.94 16.17
N LEU A 382 5.23 9.33 15.02
CA LEU A 382 6.20 8.25 14.85
C LEU A 382 7.43 8.66 14.04
N VAL A 383 7.25 9.45 12.99
CA VAL A 383 8.34 9.86 12.08
C VAL A 383 8.18 11.31 11.71
N ASP A 384 9.25 12.10 11.85
CA ASP A 384 9.31 13.47 11.37
C ASP A 384 9.44 13.50 9.84
N MET A 385 8.40 13.98 9.15
CA MET A 385 8.29 14.05 7.71
C MET A 385 8.60 15.45 7.14
N LYS A 386 9.20 16.36 7.93
CA LYS A 386 9.45 17.75 7.48
C LYS A 386 10.34 17.84 6.23
N ASN A 387 11.25 16.89 6.05
CA ASN A 387 12.14 16.82 4.90
C ASN A 387 11.59 15.91 3.77
N HIS A 388 10.36 15.41 3.92
CA HIS A 388 9.65 14.72 2.85
C HIS A 388 8.88 15.72 1.98
N ASN A 389 8.93 15.52 0.66
CA ASN A 389 8.12 16.30 -0.28
C ASN A 389 6.79 15.58 -0.55
N TYR A 390 5.70 16.13 -0.03
CA TYR A 390 4.34 15.57 -0.11
C TYR A 390 3.69 15.59 -1.51
N ARG A 391 4.42 15.95 -2.56
CA ARG A 391 4.01 15.59 -3.93
C ARG A 391 4.04 14.07 -4.15
N LEU A 392 4.87 13.38 -3.38
CA LEU A 392 4.82 11.94 -3.18
C LEU A 392 4.01 11.66 -1.90
N GLU A 393 2.83 11.09 -2.03
CA GLU A 393 2.00 10.70 -0.89
C GLU A 393 2.61 9.46 -0.21
N PRO A 394 2.78 9.44 1.13
CA PRO A 394 3.49 8.35 1.80
C PRO A 394 2.79 6.99 1.79
N ASN A 395 1.44 6.95 1.74
CA ASN A 395 0.65 5.72 1.62
C ASN A 395 0.98 4.65 2.67
N VAL A 396 0.50 4.87 3.89
CA VAL A 396 0.79 3.98 5.03
C VAL A 396 0.11 2.63 4.95
N HIS A 397 0.82 1.57 5.40
CA HIS A 397 0.29 0.22 5.59
C HIS A 397 0.77 -0.35 6.92
N PHE A 398 -0.07 -1.06 7.64
CA PHE A 398 0.42 -1.94 8.70
C PHE A 398 1.07 -3.19 8.10
N SER A 399 2.18 -3.66 8.69
CA SER A 399 2.70 -5.00 8.39
C SER A 399 1.70 -6.07 8.81
N PRO A 400 1.71 -7.28 8.19
CA PRO A 400 0.77 -8.35 8.53
C PRO A 400 0.78 -8.76 10.00
N ASP A 401 1.90 -8.59 10.71
CA ASP A 401 2.04 -8.87 12.14
C ASP A 401 1.74 -7.66 13.05
N GLY A 402 1.33 -6.53 12.47
CA GLY A 402 0.95 -5.30 13.17
C GLY A 402 2.08 -4.58 13.90
N LYS A 403 3.36 -4.95 13.67
CA LYS A 403 4.51 -4.40 14.40
C LYS A 403 5.14 -3.19 13.74
N TRP A 404 4.86 -2.98 12.47
CA TRP A 404 5.44 -1.92 11.66
C TRP A 404 4.36 -1.12 10.97
N ILE A 405 4.58 0.19 10.84
CA ILE A 405 3.89 1.02 9.86
C ILE A 405 4.88 1.26 8.72
N ILE A 406 4.50 0.82 7.52
CA ILE A 406 5.27 0.92 6.29
C ILE A 406 4.79 2.13 5.50
N PHE A 407 5.70 2.92 4.97
CA PHE A 407 5.41 4.12 4.20
C PHE A 407 6.51 4.36 3.16
N ARG A 408 6.20 5.12 2.12
CA ARG A 408 7.21 5.57 1.16
C ARG A 408 7.59 7.01 1.42
N ALA A 409 8.86 7.35 1.18
CA ALA A 409 9.35 8.72 1.33
C ALA A 409 10.51 9.02 0.38
N ASN A 410 10.75 10.32 0.14
CA ASN A 410 11.80 10.82 -0.74
C ASN A 410 12.84 11.65 0.01
N PHE A 411 13.26 11.18 1.18
CA PHE A 411 14.19 11.88 2.08
C PHE A 411 15.53 12.23 1.44
N GLU A 412 15.98 11.45 0.46
CA GLU A 412 17.27 11.61 -0.23
C GLU A 412 17.09 12.05 -1.69
N GLY A 413 15.91 12.59 -2.07
CA GLY A 413 15.62 13.02 -3.43
C GLY A 413 15.15 11.91 -4.38
N HIS A 414 15.20 10.65 -3.96
CA HIS A 414 14.60 9.49 -4.61
C HIS A 414 13.64 8.79 -3.67
N THR A 415 12.75 8.00 -4.22
CA THR A 415 11.73 7.30 -3.43
C THR A 415 12.24 5.97 -2.91
N ASP A 416 12.09 5.75 -1.61
CA ASP A 416 12.27 4.46 -0.95
C ASP A 416 11.08 4.11 -0.06
N VAL A 417 10.96 2.82 0.29
CA VAL A 417 9.98 2.33 1.25
C VAL A 417 10.68 2.09 2.59
N TYR A 418 10.08 2.65 3.62
CA TYR A 418 10.55 2.59 5.00
C TYR A 418 9.52 1.92 5.89
N ALA A 419 9.94 1.49 7.05
CA ALA A 419 9.08 1.01 8.12
C ALA A 419 9.48 1.65 9.45
N VAL A 420 8.51 2.06 10.26
CA VAL A 420 8.73 2.47 11.65
C VAL A 420 8.25 1.37 12.58
N ASP A 421 9.10 0.99 13.54
CA ASP A 421 8.80 -0.02 14.56
C ASP A 421 7.91 0.60 15.64
N ILE A 422 6.68 0.10 15.78
CA ILE A 422 5.71 0.62 16.77
C ILE A 422 5.70 -0.15 18.10
N ARG A 423 6.61 -1.11 18.26
CA ARG A 423 6.79 -1.81 19.54
C ARG A 423 7.58 -0.91 20.49
N LYS A 424 7.05 -0.69 21.65
CA LYS A 424 7.76 -0.03 22.77
C LYS A 424 8.37 -1.03 23.69
#